data_dba73fbd25a8a273e7cc5146a5dc853e
#
_entry.id   dba73fbd25a8a273e7cc5146a5dc853e
#
_cell.length_a   1.000
_cell.length_b   1.000
_cell.length_c   1.000
_cell.angle_alpha   90.00
_cell.angle_beta   90.00
_cell.angle_gamma   90.00
#
_symmetry.space_group_name_H-M   'P 1'
#
loop_
_entity.id
_entity.type
_entity.pdbx_description
1 polymer ?
#
loop_
_entity_poly.entity_id
_entity_poly.type
_entity_poly.pdbx_seq_one_letter_code
_entity_poly.pdbx_strand_id
1 'polypeptide(L)'
;MQLWLVRHPLVQLAPGICYGASDVPADPVHTADCAARLAHVLPQGLAGTCSPLGRCRSLADALVAQRPDLHFSADARLAEMDFGHWEGQHWDGIGRTAMNAWTQDFAQHRPGDGESVSAFIARVASALQTTAASAAPQGLWITHAGVIKAVRWLLANQGPLERADQWPTDSVACGDCCVLELPALSA
;
A
#
# COMPACT_ATOMS: atom_id res chain seq x y z
N MET A 1 15.22 -7.00 10.08
CA MET A 1 15.24 -7.06 8.60
C MET A 1 14.74 -5.73 8.03
N GLN A 2 15.25 -5.28 6.89
CA GLN A 2 14.78 -4.06 6.24
C GLN A 2 13.65 -4.36 5.26
N LEU A 3 12.55 -3.58 5.31
CA LEU A 3 11.45 -3.66 4.36
C LEU A 3 11.39 -2.37 3.55
N TRP A 4 11.65 -2.48 2.25
CA TRP A 4 11.47 -1.42 1.27
C TRP A 4 10.00 -1.38 0.85
N LEU A 5 9.36 -0.26 1.05
CA LEU A 5 7.97 -0.03 0.68
C LEU A 5 7.91 1.01 -0.43
N VAL A 6 7.51 0.58 -1.61
CA VAL A 6 7.36 1.44 -2.79
C VAL A 6 5.87 1.69 -3.01
N ARG A 7 5.47 2.96 -3.10
CA ARG A 7 4.12 3.31 -3.51
C ARG A 7 4.01 3.26 -5.03
N HIS A 8 2.88 2.74 -5.55
CA HIS A 8 2.58 2.74 -6.98
C HIS A 8 2.75 4.13 -7.63
N PRO A 9 3.01 4.22 -8.96
CA PRO A 9 3.08 5.48 -9.70
C PRO A 9 1.76 6.27 -9.67
N LEU A 10 1.76 7.48 -10.21
CA LEU A 10 0.55 8.22 -10.47
C LEU A 10 -0.43 7.40 -11.32
N VAL A 11 -1.71 7.62 -11.13
CA VAL A 11 -2.78 6.94 -11.86
C VAL A 11 -3.45 7.89 -12.85
N GLN A 12 -4.08 7.32 -13.88
CA GLN A 12 -4.84 8.05 -14.88
C GLN A 12 -6.25 8.37 -14.38
N LEU A 13 -6.33 9.09 -13.26
CA LEU A 13 -7.58 9.60 -12.70
C LEU A 13 -7.45 11.09 -12.37
N ALA A 14 -8.59 11.78 -12.42
CA ALA A 14 -8.65 13.14 -11.92
C ALA A 14 -8.34 13.17 -10.41
N PRO A 15 -7.69 14.24 -9.92
CA PRO A 15 -7.48 14.43 -8.48
C PRO A 15 -8.81 14.41 -7.70
N GLY A 16 -8.78 13.88 -6.50
CA GLY A 16 -9.95 13.85 -5.61
C GLY A 16 -10.92 12.69 -5.86
N ILE A 17 -10.68 11.81 -6.82
CA ILE A 17 -11.49 10.61 -7.00
C ILE A 17 -11.07 9.55 -5.97
N CYS A 18 -12.07 8.98 -5.29
CA CYS A 18 -11.88 7.83 -4.41
C CYS A 18 -11.57 6.59 -5.26
N TYR A 19 -10.48 5.91 -4.97
CA TYR A 19 -10.13 4.62 -5.55
C TYR A 19 -9.30 3.83 -4.53
N GLY A 20 -9.60 2.58 -4.39
CA GLY A 20 -8.91 1.66 -3.49
C GLY A 20 -8.66 0.33 -4.17
N ALA A 21 -9.62 -0.59 -4.06
CA ALA A 21 -9.58 -1.91 -4.71
C ALA A 21 -9.81 -1.84 -6.22
N SER A 22 -10.39 -0.78 -6.75
CA SER A 22 -10.57 -0.59 -8.20
C SER A 22 -9.23 -0.64 -8.94
N ASP A 23 -9.22 -1.35 -10.07
CA ASP A 23 -8.01 -1.49 -10.89
C ASP A 23 -7.88 -0.32 -11.88
N VAL A 24 -7.34 0.79 -11.36
CA VAL A 24 -7.09 2.01 -12.12
C VAL A 24 -5.71 1.94 -12.77
N PRO A 25 -5.57 2.23 -14.07
CA PRO A 25 -4.29 2.19 -14.76
C PRO A 25 -3.31 3.26 -14.24
N ALA A 26 -2.04 2.89 -14.13
CA ALA A 26 -0.97 3.84 -13.84
C ALA A 26 -0.68 4.73 -15.05
N ASP A 27 -0.17 5.93 -14.80
CA ASP A 27 0.40 6.78 -15.83
C ASP A 27 1.68 6.13 -16.39
N PRO A 28 1.77 5.85 -17.71
CA PRO A 28 2.90 5.11 -18.28
C PRO A 28 4.21 5.90 -18.25
N VAL A 29 4.15 7.22 -18.42
CA VAL A 29 5.36 8.08 -18.39
C VAL A 29 5.91 8.12 -16.98
N HIS A 30 5.06 8.42 -16.00
CA HIS A 30 5.48 8.42 -14.61
C HIS A 30 5.94 7.03 -14.14
N THR A 31 5.34 5.95 -14.65
CA THR A 31 5.78 4.58 -14.34
C THR A 31 7.21 4.32 -14.83
N ALA A 32 7.52 4.72 -16.06
CA ALA A 32 8.87 4.58 -16.63
C ALA A 32 9.91 5.39 -15.84
N ASP A 33 9.59 6.64 -15.49
CA ASP A 33 10.47 7.52 -14.70
C ASP A 33 10.71 6.96 -13.29
N CYS A 34 9.66 6.45 -12.64
CA CYS A 34 9.79 5.80 -11.33
C CYS A 34 10.66 4.55 -11.42
N ALA A 35 10.45 3.69 -12.40
CA ALA A 35 11.24 2.48 -12.58
C ALA A 35 12.73 2.81 -12.81
N ALA A 36 13.03 3.80 -13.66
CA ALA A 36 14.40 4.24 -13.90
C ALA A 36 15.08 4.72 -12.61
N ARG A 37 14.39 5.55 -11.81
CA ARG A 37 14.92 6.09 -10.55
C ARG A 37 15.10 4.97 -9.50
N LEU A 38 14.09 4.11 -9.32
CA LEU A 38 14.13 3.03 -8.36
C LEU A 38 15.16 1.95 -8.70
N ALA A 39 15.43 1.71 -10.00
CA ALA A 39 16.45 0.79 -10.43
C ALA A 39 17.85 1.14 -9.90
N HIS A 40 18.12 2.42 -9.65
CA HIS A 40 19.39 2.90 -9.11
C HIS A 40 19.48 2.86 -7.58
N VAL A 41 18.34 2.94 -6.87
CA VAL A 41 18.34 3.06 -5.41
C VAL A 41 18.01 1.75 -4.69
N LEU A 42 17.30 0.83 -5.35
CA LEU A 42 16.98 -0.46 -4.75
C LEU A 42 18.22 -1.37 -4.68
N PRO A 43 18.45 -2.04 -3.55
CA PRO A 43 19.52 -3.03 -3.40
C PRO A 43 19.43 -4.14 -4.45
N GLN A 44 20.54 -4.83 -4.70
CA GLN A 44 20.55 -5.95 -5.63
C GLN A 44 19.96 -7.23 -5.01
N GLY A 45 19.36 -8.08 -5.85
CA GLY A 45 18.93 -9.40 -5.47
C GLY A 45 17.72 -9.43 -4.52
N LEU A 46 16.90 -8.37 -4.50
CA LEU A 46 15.68 -8.34 -3.69
C LEU A 46 14.59 -9.24 -4.27
N ALA A 47 14.07 -10.14 -3.44
CA ALA A 47 12.79 -10.78 -3.72
C ALA A 47 11.66 -9.82 -3.32
N GLY A 48 10.82 -9.46 -4.27
CA GLY A 48 9.74 -8.51 -4.09
C GLY A 48 8.37 -9.18 -4.00
N THR A 49 7.46 -8.52 -3.29
CA THR A 49 6.03 -8.82 -3.30
C THR A 49 5.28 -7.60 -3.84
N CYS A 50 4.29 -7.82 -4.68
CA CYS A 50 3.57 -6.77 -5.36
C CYS A 50 2.06 -6.90 -5.12
N SER A 51 1.37 -5.80 -4.89
CA SER A 51 -0.09 -5.77 -4.98
C SER A 51 -0.56 -6.28 -6.35
N PRO A 52 -1.66 -7.06 -6.43
CA PRO A 52 -2.16 -7.56 -7.71
C PRO A 52 -2.75 -6.46 -8.60
N LEU A 53 -2.99 -5.25 -8.08
CA LEU A 53 -3.60 -4.16 -8.84
C LEU A 53 -2.64 -3.64 -9.94
N GLY A 54 -3.18 -3.38 -11.12
CA GLY A 54 -2.43 -3.07 -12.33
C GLY A 54 -1.44 -1.92 -12.18
N ARG A 55 -1.77 -0.90 -11.39
CA ARG A 55 -0.87 0.23 -11.10
C ARG A 55 0.40 -0.15 -10.33
N CYS A 56 0.36 -1.22 -9.53
CA CYS A 56 1.56 -1.77 -8.88
C CYS A 56 2.31 -2.72 -9.81
N ARG A 57 1.57 -3.57 -10.52
CA ARG A 57 2.15 -4.55 -11.44
C ARG A 57 2.92 -3.89 -12.57
N SER A 58 2.38 -2.82 -13.18
CA SER A 58 3.08 -2.09 -14.24
C SER A 58 4.43 -1.53 -13.78
N LEU A 59 4.54 -1.07 -12.53
CA LEU A 59 5.83 -0.66 -11.97
C LEU A 59 6.77 -1.86 -11.75
N ALA A 60 6.24 -2.98 -11.23
CA ALA A 60 7.02 -4.20 -11.04
C ALA A 60 7.60 -4.70 -12.38
N ASP A 61 6.77 -4.75 -13.43
CA ASP A 61 7.17 -5.19 -14.77
C ASP A 61 8.24 -4.25 -15.37
N ALA A 62 8.06 -2.93 -15.22
CA ALA A 62 9.00 -1.93 -15.68
C ALA A 62 10.36 -2.00 -14.93
N LEU A 63 10.32 -2.34 -13.64
CA LEU A 63 11.54 -2.57 -12.84
C LEU A 63 12.27 -3.84 -13.28
N VAL A 64 11.57 -4.95 -13.46
CA VAL A 64 12.18 -6.22 -13.92
C VAL A 64 12.83 -6.06 -15.30
N ALA A 65 12.24 -5.26 -16.20
CA ALA A 65 12.84 -4.97 -17.50
C ALA A 65 14.20 -4.26 -17.41
N GLN A 66 14.44 -3.46 -16.37
CA GLN A 66 15.69 -2.74 -16.12
C GLN A 66 16.64 -3.48 -15.15
N ARG A 67 16.06 -4.29 -14.27
CA ARG A 67 16.73 -5.02 -13.19
C ARG A 67 16.29 -6.49 -13.21
N PRO A 68 16.88 -7.31 -14.11
CA PRO A 68 16.53 -8.74 -14.24
C PRO A 68 16.82 -9.58 -12.99
N ASP A 69 17.56 -9.04 -12.03
CA ASP A 69 17.82 -9.64 -10.72
C ASP A 69 16.61 -9.52 -9.77
N LEU A 70 15.64 -8.66 -10.07
CA LEU A 70 14.42 -8.50 -9.28
C LEU A 70 13.34 -9.47 -9.75
N HIS A 71 12.65 -10.06 -8.78
CA HIS A 71 11.51 -10.94 -9.02
C HIS A 71 10.35 -10.54 -8.10
N PHE A 72 9.14 -10.51 -8.62
CA PHE A 72 7.95 -10.12 -7.86
C PHE A 72 6.92 -11.25 -7.86
N SER A 73 6.43 -11.60 -6.68
CA SER A 73 5.22 -12.40 -6.50
C SER A 73 4.02 -11.49 -6.17
N ALA A 74 2.83 -11.85 -6.64
CA ALA A 74 1.62 -11.12 -6.28
C ALA A 74 1.07 -11.60 -4.94
N ASP A 75 0.64 -10.64 -4.09
CA ASP A 75 -0.04 -10.92 -2.83
C ASP A 75 -1.26 -10.01 -2.68
N ALA A 76 -2.46 -10.61 -2.65
CA ALA A 76 -3.72 -9.89 -2.50
C ALA A 76 -3.80 -9.08 -1.19
N ARG A 77 -3.06 -9.49 -0.15
CA ARG A 77 -3.01 -8.78 1.12
C ARG A 77 -2.35 -7.39 1.02
N LEU A 78 -1.62 -7.12 -0.08
CA LEU A 78 -1.00 -5.82 -0.37
C LEU A 78 -1.89 -4.89 -1.21
N ALA A 79 -3.11 -5.29 -1.57
CA ALA A 79 -4.05 -4.40 -2.26
C ALA A 79 -4.44 -3.21 -1.37
N GLU A 80 -4.84 -2.09 -1.98
CA GLU A 80 -5.38 -0.95 -1.23
C GLU A 80 -6.71 -1.31 -0.58
N MET A 81 -7.12 -0.53 0.40
CA MET A 81 -8.41 -0.68 1.07
C MET A 81 -9.56 -0.58 0.07
N ASP A 82 -10.53 -1.47 0.19
CA ASP A 82 -11.76 -1.44 -0.60
C ASP A 82 -12.73 -0.41 -0.01
N PHE A 83 -13.03 0.64 -0.79
CA PHE A 83 -14.02 1.67 -0.42
C PHE A 83 -15.41 1.39 -1.00
N GLY A 84 -15.64 0.19 -1.54
CA GLY A 84 -16.94 -0.24 -2.05
C GLY A 84 -17.54 0.74 -3.07
N HIS A 85 -18.83 1.06 -2.90
CA HIS A 85 -19.54 1.94 -3.83
C HIS A 85 -19.12 3.42 -3.78
N TRP A 86 -18.19 3.81 -2.90
CA TRP A 86 -17.57 5.15 -2.94
C TRP A 86 -16.52 5.26 -4.03
N GLU A 87 -15.99 4.15 -4.51
CA GLU A 87 -14.97 4.16 -5.56
C GLU A 87 -15.51 4.72 -6.88
N GLY A 88 -14.70 5.54 -7.53
CA GLY A 88 -15.10 6.28 -8.72
C GLY A 88 -15.81 7.61 -8.46
N GLN A 89 -16.22 7.88 -7.20
CA GLN A 89 -16.81 9.16 -6.82
C GLN A 89 -15.72 10.15 -6.38
N HIS A 90 -16.00 11.44 -6.51
CA HIS A 90 -15.16 12.46 -5.90
C HIS A 90 -15.37 12.45 -4.37
N TRP A 91 -14.29 12.55 -3.59
CA TRP A 91 -14.36 12.54 -2.12
C TRP A 91 -15.34 13.59 -1.57
N ASP A 92 -15.39 14.79 -2.16
CA ASP A 92 -16.33 15.83 -1.78
C ASP A 92 -17.80 15.48 -2.13
N GLY A 93 -18.02 14.54 -3.05
CA GLY A 93 -19.34 14.02 -3.42
C GLY A 93 -19.87 12.96 -2.46
N ILE A 94 -18.99 12.35 -1.65
CA ILE A 94 -19.38 11.43 -0.59
C ILE A 94 -20.01 12.26 0.53
N GLY A 95 -21.31 12.18 0.71
CA GLY A 95 -22.06 13.04 1.62
C GLY A 95 -21.49 13.08 3.04
N ARG A 96 -21.58 14.24 3.69
CA ARG A 96 -21.06 14.48 5.05
C ARG A 96 -21.56 13.45 6.07
N THR A 97 -22.79 12.98 5.95
CA THR A 97 -23.37 11.98 6.85
C THR A 97 -22.60 10.65 6.75
N ALA A 98 -22.28 10.20 5.55
CA ALA A 98 -21.52 8.96 5.34
C ALA A 98 -20.07 9.09 5.85
N MET A 99 -19.41 10.22 5.59
CA MET A 99 -18.08 10.51 6.13
C MET A 99 -18.06 10.57 7.66
N ASN A 100 -19.08 11.20 8.28
CA ASN A 100 -19.19 11.26 9.73
C ASN A 100 -19.42 9.86 10.32
N ALA A 101 -20.26 9.03 9.72
CA ALA A 101 -20.46 7.65 10.16
C ALA A 101 -19.15 6.87 10.16
N TRP A 102 -18.34 6.99 9.11
CA TRP A 102 -17.04 6.34 9.05
C TRP A 102 -16.07 6.86 10.11
N THR A 103 -15.97 8.19 10.29
CA THR A 103 -15.03 8.76 11.27
C THR A 103 -15.43 8.51 12.73
N GLN A 104 -16.72 8.33 13.03
CA GLN A 104 -17.23 8.01 14.37
C GLN A 104 -16.98 6.55 14.78
N ASP A 105 -16.97 5.65 13.82
CA ASP A 105 -16.67 4.21 14.02
C ASP A 105 -15.56 3.78 13.06
N PHE A 106 -14.43 4.48 13.13
CA PHE A 106 -13.36 4.41 12.13
C PHE A 106 -12.82 3.00 11.93
N ALA A 107 -12.71 2.24 13.00
CA ALA A 107 -12.14 0.91 12.97
C ALA A 107 -13.06 -0.13 12.31
N GLN A 108 -14.36 -0.06 12.57
CA GLN A 108 -15.30 -1.14 12.22
C GLN A 108 -16.23 -0.77 11.08
N HIS A 109 -16.53 0.51 10.91
CA HIS A 109 -17.37 0.96 9.80
C HIS A 109 -16.77 0.57 8.46
N ARG A 110 -17.64 0.14 7.54
CA ARG A 110 -17.26 -0.24 6.17
C ARG A 110 -17.62 0.88 5.21
N PRO A 111 -16.68 1.75 4.83
CA PRO A 111 -16.97 2.84 3.90
C PRO A 111 -17.45 2.26 2.56
N GLY A 112 -18.60 2.77 2.08
CA GLY A 112 -19.19 2.30 0.84
C GLY A 112 -19.54 0.81 0.79
N ASP A 113 -19.78 0.18 1.95
CA ASP A 113 -19.96 -1.28 2.10
C ASP A 113 -18.73 -2.12 1.70
N GLY A 114 -17.59 -1.48 1.57
CA GLY A 114 -16.31 -2.10 1.25
C GLY A 114 -15.63 -2.80 2.44
N GLU A 115 -14.38 -2.51 2.69
CA GLU A 115 -13.56 -3.10 3.75
C GLU A 115 -13.52 -2.20 4.99
N SER A 116 -13.56 -2.76 6.21
CA SER A 116 -13.29 -1.98 7.42
C SER A 116 -11.79 -1.77 7.62
N VAL A 117 -11.41 -0.69 8.33
CA VAL A 117 -10.00 -0.41 8.63
C VAL A 117 -9.37 -1.55 9.45
N SER A 118 -10.14 -2.16 10.37
CA SER A 118 -9.67 -3.31 11.15
C SER A 118 -9.36 -4.53 10.26
N ALA A 119 -10.23 -4.86 9.30
CA ALA A 119 -10.00 -5.95 8.36
C ALA A 119 -8.79 -5.67 7.46
N PHE A 120 -8.68 -4.43 6.97
CA PHE A 120 -7.54 -3.94 6.20
C PHE A 120 -6.22 -4.12 6.95
N ILE A 121 -6.13 -3.61 8.19
CA ILE A 121 -4.92 -3.74 9.03
C ILE A 121 -4.61 -5.21 9.31
N ALA A 122 -5.61 -6.06 9.57
CA ALA A 122 -5.41 -7.48 9.86
C ALA A 122 -4.76 -8.22 8.68
N ARG A 123 -5.22 -7.97 7.42
CA ARG A 123 -4.58 -8.61 6.25
C ARG A 123 -3.17 -8.09 5.99
N VAL A 124 -2.92 -6.79 6.21
CA VAL A 124 -1.57 -6.22 6.09
C VAL A 124 -0.65 -6.79 7.17
N ALA A 125 -1.13 -6.95 8.41
CA ALA A 125 -0.37 -7.59 9.49
C ALA A 125 0.03 -9.03 9.14
N SER A 126 -0.90 -9.81 8.57
CA SER A 126 -0.62 -11.16 8.09
C SER A 126 0.48 -11.20 7.00
N ALA A 127 0.46 -10.26 6.05
CA ALA A 127 1.51 -10.13 5.05
C ALA A 127 2.87 -9.75 5.69
N LEU A 128 2.84 -8.80 6.65
CA LEU A 128 4.02 -8.34 7.36
C LEU A 128 4.67 -9.48 8.16
N GLN A 129 3.88 -10.30 8.86
CA GLN A 129 4.35 -11.48 9.57
C GLN A 129 5.01 -12.50 8.63
N THR A 130 4.38 -12.77 7.47
CA THR A 130 4.95 -13.67 6.46
C THR A 130 6.31 -13.15 5.97
N THR A 131 6.42 -11.84 5.73
CA THR A 131 7.68 -11.21 5.30
C THR A 131 8.74 -11.28 6.40
N ALA A 132 8.37 -10.96 7.64
CA ALA A 132 9.29 -10.99 8.78
C ALA A 132 9.79 -12.40 9.12
N ALA A 133 8.99 -13.43 8.84
CA ALA A 133 9.36 -14.84 9.01
C ALA A 133 10.33 -15.35 7.93
N SER A 134 10.57 -14.59 6.86
CA SER A 134 11.55 -14.96 5.84
C SER A 134 12.97 -14.83 6.39
N ALA A 135 13.87 -15.72 5.92
CA ALA A 135 15.30 -15.65 6.29
C ALA A 135 16.05 -14.52 5.54
N ALA A 136 15.39 -13.79 4.67
CA ALA A 136 16.01 -12.73 3.90
C ALA A 136 16.32 -11.50 4.78
N PRO A 137 17.49 -10.88 4.62
CA PRO A 137 17.84 -9.68 5.38
C PRO A 137 17.03 -8.45 4.97
N GLN A 138 16.47 -8.48 3.77
CA GLN A 138 15.71 -7.39 3.17
C GLN A 138 14.51 -7.93 2.39
N GLY A 139 13.40 -7.16 2.40
CA GLY A 139 12.19 -7.40 1.61
C GLY A 139 11.81 -6.16 0.81
N LEU A 140 11.04 -6.35 -0.24
CA LEU A 140 10.54 -5.27 -1.10
C LEU A 140 9.05 -5.46 -1.35
N TRP A 141 8.24 -4.44 -1.08
CA TRP A 141 6.83 -4.40 -1.45
C TRP A 141 6.56 -3.25 -2.42
N ILE A 142 5.85 -3.53 -3.52
CA ILE A 142 5.21 -2.50 -4.34
C ILE A 142 3.74 -2.49 -4.00
N THR A 143 3.26 -1.38 -3.43
CA THR A 143 1.95 -1.31 -2.81
C THR A 143 1.34 0.11 -2.84
N HIS A 144 0.52 0.45 -1.87
CA HIS A 144 -0.33 1.64 -1.83
C HIS A 144 -0.09 2.46 -0.56
N ALA A 145 -0.60 3.69 -0.55
CA ALA A 145 -0.43 4.60 0.57
C ALA A 145 -1.05 4.07 1.86
N GLY A 146 -2.25 3.49 1.80
CA GLY A 146 -2.93 2.93 2.98
C GLY A 146 -2.16 1.76 3.57
N VAL A 147 -1.64 0.85 2.74
CA VAL A 147 -0.81 -0.29 3.19
C VAL A 147 0.46 0.20 3.88
N ILE A 148 1.15 1.20 3.32
CA ILE A 148 2.36 1.78 3.96
C ILE A 148 2.02 2.39 5.33
N LYS A 149 0.89 3.09 5.43
CA LYS A 149 0.40 3.65 6.71
C LYS A 149 0.04 2.55 7.71
N ALA A 150 -0.61 1.47 7.26
CA ALA A 150 -0.93 0.32 8.10
C ALA A 150 0.35 -0.35 8.64
N VAL A 151 1.39 -0.53 7.82
CA VAL A 151 2.69 -1.06 8.27
C VAL A 151 3.31 -0.15 9.33
N ARG A 152 3.31 1.17 9.12
CA ARG A 152 3.82 2.14 10.12
C ARG A 152 3.06 2.04 11.43
N TRP A 153 1.72 1.95 11.38
CA TRP A 153 0.89 1.78 12.55
C TRP A 153 1.24 0.50 13.33
N LEU A 154 1.35 -0.63 12.62
CA LEU A 154 1.69 -1.93 13.20
C LEU A 154 3.07 -1.93 13.86
N LEU A 155 4.06 -1.30 13.24
CA LEU A 155 5.42 -1.21 13.78
C LEU A 155 5.53 -0.25 14.97
N ALA A 156 4.71 0.77 15.03
CA ALA A 156 4.64 1.65 16.19
C ALA A 156 4.01 0.99 17.42
N ASN A 157 3.45 -0.21 17.27
CA ASN A 157 2.84 -1.02 18.33
C ASN A 157 1.87 -0.25 19.24
N GLN A 158 1.00 0.55 18.63
CA GLN A 158 0.08 1.45 19.33
C GLN A 158 -1.23 0.77 19.77
N GLY A 159 -1.32 -0.55 19.65
CA GLY A 159 -2.52 -1.30 19.96
C GLY A 159 -3.59 -1.21 18.86
N PRO A 160 -4.89 -1.48 19.16
CA PRO A 160 -5.96 -1.35 18.18
C PRO A 160 -6.16 0.10 17.74
N LEU A 161 -6.40 0.27 16.45
CA LEU A 161 -6.76 1.57 15.89
C LEU A 161 -8.27 1.79 16.09
N GLU A 162 -8.65 2.79 16.85
CA GLU A 162 -10.05 3.06 17.19
C GLU A 162 -10.60 4.34 16.54
N ARG A 163 -9.75 5.36 16.36
CA ARG A 163 -10.16 6.69 15.91
C ARG A 163 -9.40 7.15 14.67
N ALA A 164 -10.06 7.93 13.85
CA ALA A 164 -9.49 8.46 12.61
C ALA A 164 -8.27 9.37 12.82
N ASP A 165 -8.21 10.11 13.94
CA ASP A 165 -7.09 10.99 14.27
C ASP A 165 -5.80 10.24 14.67
N GLN A 166 -5.91 8.95 14.95
CA GLN A 166 -4.76 8.07 15.19
C GLN A 166 -4.11 7.57 13.88
N TRP A 167 -4.83 7.65 12.76
CA TRP A 167 -4.31 7.15 11.48
C TRP A 167 -3.11 7.96 11.03
N PRO A 168 -1.97 7.31 10.63
CA PRO A 168 -0.78 8.03 10.19
C PRO A 168 -1.08 9.03 9.07
N THR A 169 -0.67 10.28 9.26
CA THR A 169 -0.86 11.34 8.26
C THR A 169 0.23 11.36 7.21
N ASP A 170 1.43 10.89 7.56
CA ASP A 170 2.57 10.84 6.65
C ASP A 170 2.29 9.93 5.45
N SER A 171 2.62 10.40 4.27
CA SER A 171 2.42 9.66 3.04
C SER A 171 3.71 9.65 2.20
N VAL A 172 4.02 8.49 1.65
CA VAL A 172 5.04 8.36 0.61
C VAL A 172 4.43 8.86 -0.71
N ALA A 173 5.15 9.69 -1.46
CA ALA A 173 4.67 10.16 -2.76
C ALA A 173 4.53 9.01 -3.76
N CYS A 174 3.67 9.17 -4.77
CA CYS A 174 3.52 8.17 -5.82
C CYS A 174 4.86 7.92 -6.51
N GLY A 175 5.23 6.66 -6.65
CA GLY A 175 6.50 6.23 -7.24
C GLY A 175 7.72 6.37 -6.33
N ASP A 176 7.58 6.87 -5.12
CA ASP A 176 8.66 6.95 -4.13
C ASP A 176 8.66 5.74 -3.19
N CYS A 177 9.73 5.59 -2.43
CA CYS A 177 9.90 4.52 -1.47
C CYS A 177 10.28 5.03 -0.08
N CYS A 178 10.04 4.20 0.92
CA CYS A 178 10.62 4.34 2.26
C CYS A 178 11.13 2.97 2.73
N VAL A 179 12.03 3.00 3.70
CA VAL A 179 12.58 1.79 4.33
C VAL A 179 12.17 1.76 5.79
N LEU A 180 11.66 0.63 6.24
CA LEU A 180 11.30 0.40 7.63
C LEU A 180 12.07 -0.82 8.18
N GLU A 181 12.49 -0.72 9.44
CA GLU A 181 13.10 -1.84 10.13
C GLU A 181 12.01 -2.73 10.75
N LEU A 182 11.96 -3.99 10.33
CA LEU A 182 11.12 -4.98 11.00
C LEU A 182 11.86 -5.58 12.19
N PRO A 183 11.22 -5.66 13.38
CA PRO A 183 11.81 -6.32 14.52
C PRO A 183 12.08 -7.80 14.20
N ALA A 184 13.11 -8.36 14.80
CA ALA A 184 13.29 -9.80 14.78
C ALA A 184 12.09 -10.45 15.47
N LEU A 185 11.50 -11.46 14.83
CA LEU A 185 10.49 -12.27 15.51
C LEU A 185 11.21 -12.97 16.68
N SER A 186 10.77 -12.66 17.90
CA SER A 186 11.19 -13.44 19.06
C SER A 186 10.74 -14.88 18.84
N ALA A 187 11.69 -15.80 18.86
CA ALA A 187 11.44 -17.24 18.79
C ALA A 187 10.60 -17.70 20.00
#